data_f193fdc0ff1837c9c9a714f64f046ec3
#
_entry.id   f193fdc0ff1837c9c9a714f64f046ec3
#
_cell.length_a   1.000
_cell.length_b   1.000
_cell.length_c   1.000
_cell.angle_alpha   90.00
_cell.angle_beta   90.00
_cell.angle_gamma   90.00
#
_symmetry.space_group_name_H-M   'P 1'
#
loop_
_entity.id
_entity.type
_entity.pdbx_description
1 polymer ?
#
loop_
_entity_poly.entity_id
_entity_poly.type
_entity_poly.pdbx_seq_one_letter_code
_entity_poly.pdbx_strand_id
1 'polypeptide(L)'
;SRGLGDVYKRQVSLKDAVGIFGGGCTGEIISPEGLILTNHHCGYASIQQHSSVEHDYLTDGFWAKSRAEELPTPGLKFRFVHRIVDITDLVNAKIKAGETDEYKAMTRPFLNQLAKEEMEKSDLKGKPGIEPLALPFYAGNKYYLIYYKVYTDVRMVAAPPSSVGKFGGETDNWMWPRHTGDFSMFRIY
;
A
#
# COMPACT_ATOMS: atom_id res chain seq x y z
N SER A 1 -7.68 -24.44 32.80
CA SER A 1 -6.59 -24.44 31.83
C SER A 1 -6.90 -23.43 30.74
N ARG A 2 -6.43 -22.20 30.87
CA ARG A 2 -6.49 -21.19 29.81
C ARG A 2 -5.45 -21.60 28.76
N GLY A 3 -5.92 -22.02 27.59
CA GLY A 3 -5.12 -22.66 26.57
C GLY A 3 -4.14 -21.68 25.91
N LEU A 4 -3.01 -22.23 25.50
CA LEU A 4 -1.97 -21.62 24.67
C LEU A 4 -2.49 -20.94 23.38
N GLY A 5 -3.74 -21.15 23.00
CA GLY A 5 -4.38 -20.54 21.84
C GLY A 5 -4.61 -19.01 21.93
N ASP A 6 -4.66 -18.43 23.14
CA ASP A 6 -4.90 -16.99 23.32
C ASP A 6 -3.62 -16.15 23.24
N VAL A 7 -2.45 -16.76 23.41
CA VAL A 7 -1.16 -16.07 23.33
C VAL A 7 -0.78 -15.83 21.86
N TYR A 8 -1.15 -16.74 20.94
CA TYR A 8 -0.89 -16.60 19.50
C TYR A 8 -1.76 -15.53 18.81
N LYS A 9 -2.88 -15.16 19.41
CA LYS A 9 -3.78 -14.12 18.82
C LYS A 9 -3.29 -12.68 19.05
N ARG A 10 -2.23 -12.47 19.81
CA ARG A 10 -1.68 -11.13 20.12
C ARG A 10 -0.30 -10.85 19.54
N GLN A 11 0.28 -11.76 18.78
CA GLN A 11 1.50 -11.45 18.06
C GLN A 11 1.12 -10.69 16.79
N VAL A 12 1.30 -9.37 16.84
CA VAL A 12 1.37 -8.53 15.64
C VAL A 12 2.55 -9.06 14.82
N SER A 13 2.26 -9.72 13.72
CA SER A 13 3.30 -10.25 12.83
C SER A 13 3.96 -9.07 12.12
N LEU A 14 5.27 -9.15 11.84
CA LEU A 14 5.98 -8.15 11.00
C LEU A 14 5.27 -7.90 9.67
N LYS A 15 4.60 -8.91 9.10
CA LYS A 15 3.77 -8.77 7.88
C LYS A 15 2.60 -7.79 8.06
N ASP A 16 2.13 -7.58 9.29
CA ASP A 16 1.01 -6.68 9.58
C ASP A 16 1.46 -5.21 9.71
N ALA A 17 2.77 -4.98 9.78
CA ALA A 17 3.37 -3.66 9.82
C ALA A 17 3.74 -3.13 8.42
N VAL A 18 3.81 -4.00 7.42
CA VAL A 18 4.19 -3.65 6.05
C VAL A 18 2.94 -3.52 5.18
N GLY A 19 2.86 -2.44 4.43
CA GLY A 19 1.74 -2.17 3.54
C GLY A 19 2.16 -1.58 2.20
N ILE A 20 1.19 -1.36 1.33
CA ILE A 20 1.37 -0.74 0.02
C ILE A 20 1.08 0.75 0.15
N PHE A 21 2.11 1.54 -0.13
CA PHE A 21 2.04 3.00 -0.14
C PHE A 21 1.79 3.50 -1.56
N GLY A 22 0.69 4.24 -1.75
CA GLY A 22 0.31 4.79 -3.04
C GLY A 22 0.11 3.74 -4.13
N GLY A 23 0.73 3.95 -5.27
CA GLY A 23 0.55 3.13 -6.47
C GLY A 23 1.37 1.84 -6.53
N GLY A 24 2.24 1.56 -5.57
CA GLY A 24 3.06 0.34 -5.60
C GLY A 24 4.33 0.37 -4.77
N CYS A 25 4.58 1.44 -4.02
CA CYS A 25 5.65 1.48 -3.05
C CYS A 25 5.30 0.67 -1.81
N THR A 26 6.31 0.27 -1.07
CA THR A 26 6.18 -0.33 0.25
C THR A 26 6.32 0.75 1.32
N GLY A 27 5.51 0.67 2.37
CA GLY A 27 5.66 1.47 3.57
C GLY A 27 5.56 0.60 4.81
N GLU A 28 6.23 1.01 5.87
CA GLU A 28 6.22 0.29 7.15
C GLU A 28 5.59 1.17 8.24
N ILE A 29 4.68 0.60 9.02
CA ILE A 29 4.19 1.26 10.23
C ILE A 29 5.20 1.08 11.34
N ILE A 30 5.73 2.20 11.82
CA ILE A 30 6.78 2.25 12.84
C ILE A 30 6.30 2.76 14.19
N SER A 31 5.01 3.08 14.32
CA SER A 31 4.42 3.48 15.58
C SER A 31 2.97 3.02 15.76
N PRO A 32 2.49 2.85 17.00
CA PRO A 32 1.08 2.55 17.29
C PRO A 32 0.13 3.66 16.81
N GLU A 33 0.65 4.86 16.56
CA GLU A 33 -0.10 6.03 16.12
C GLU A 33 -0.14 6.19 14.61
N GLY A 34 0.13 5.11 13.84
CA GLY A 34 0.01 5.09 12.40
C GLY A 34 1.12 5.80 11.63
N LEU A 35 2.29 6.05 12.24
CA LEU A 35 3.43 6.62 11.54
C LEU A 35 4.01 5.61 10.55
N ILE A 36 4.11 6.03 9.29
CA ILE A 36 4.63 5.23 8.18
C ILE A 36 6.01 5.74 7.79
N LEU A 37 6.93 4.82 7.60
CA LEU A 37 8.22 5.05 6.95
C LEU A 37 8.19 4.46 5.53
N THR A 38 8.61 5.25 4.54
CA THR A 38 8.75 4.82 3.15
C THR A 38 9.95 5.54 2.51
N ASN A 39 10.27 5.21 1.26
CA ASN A 39 11.35 5.88 0.55
C ASN A 39 10.97 7.32 0.16
N HIS A 40 11.97 8.19 0.03
CA HIS A 40 11.77 9.57 -0.41
C HIS A 40 11.13 9.64 -1.81
N HIS A 41 11.61 8.83 -2.75
CA HIS A 41 11.06 8.80 -4.10
C HIS A 41 9.59 8.33 -4.13
N CYS A 42 9.15 7.54 -3.18
CA CYS A 42 7.74 7.14 -3.05
C CYS A 42 6.85 8.29 -2.57
N GLY A 43 7.39 9.18 -1.75
CA GLY A 43 6.72 10.39 -1.27
C GLY A 43 6.87 11.60 -2.19
N TYR A 44 7.70 11.51 -3.23
CA TYR A 44 8.10 12.65 -4.06
C TYR A 44 6.92 13.46 -4.61
N ALA A 45 5.92 12.78 -5.18
CA ALA A 45 4.74 13.44 -5.73
C ALA A 45 3.98 14.25 -4.67
N SER A 46 3.88 13.74 -3.44
CA SER A 46 3.24 14.44 -2.32
C SER A 46 4.07 15.65 -1.88
N ILE A 47 5.39 15.50 -1.81
CA ILE A 47 6.30 16.61 -1.47
C ILE A 47 6.19 17.71 -2.53
N GLN A 48 6.20 17.34 -3.80
CA GLN A 48 6.08 18.27 -4.93
C GLN A 48 4.72 19.00 -4.92
N GLN A 49 3.64 18.28 -4.63
CA GLN A 49 2.30 18.86 -4.57
C GLN A 49 2.17 19.96 -3.51
N HIS A 50 2.89 19.83 -2.41
CA HIS A 50 2.90 20.82 -1.34
C HIS A 50 3.99 21.89 -1.48
N SER A 51 4.93 21.71 -2.41
CA SER A 51 5.99 22.69 -2.66
C SER A 51 5.46 23.89 -3.45
N SER A 52 5.89 25.06 -3.07
CA SER A 52 5.61 26.35 -3.73
C SER A 52 6.85 27.20 -3.75
N VAL A 53 6.78 28.37 -4.41
CA VAL A 53 7.90 29.33 -4.42
C VAL A 53 8.20 29.87 -3.02
N GLU A 54 7.19 29.91 -2.14
CA GLU A 54 7.34 30.38 -0.76
C GLU A 54 7.80 29.26 0.18
N HIS A 55 7.48 28.01 -0.14
CA HIS A 55 7.81 26.81 0.65
C HIS A 55 8.29 25.70 -0.28
N ASP A 56 9.55 25.72 -0.61
CA ASP A 56 10.16 24.67 -1.45
C ASP A 56 10.57 23.47 -0.62
N TYR A 57 9.59 22.62 -0.28
CA TYR A 57 9.83 21.41 0.50
C TYR A 57 10.69 20.36 -0.20
N LEU A 58 10.83 20.43 -1.53
CA LEU A 58 11.78 19.58 -2.26
C LEU A 58 13.22 19.97 -1.97
N THR A 59 13.50 21.27 -1.91
CA THR A 59 14.86 21.79 -1.68
C THR A 59 15.19 21.85 -0.19
N ASP A 60 14.27 22.31 0.65
CA ASP A 60 14.50 22.60 2.07
C ASP A 60 14.16 21.43 2.99
N GLY A 61 13.37 20.46 2.49
CA GLY A 61 12.77 19.42 3.31
C GLY A 61 11.54 19.93 4.06
N PHE A 62 10.87 19.00 4.75
CA PHE A 62 9.69 19.28 5.56
C PHE A 62 9.72 18.46 6.85
N TRP A 63 9.33 19.07 7.96
CA TRP A 63 9.20 18.42 9.28
C TRP A 63 8.03 19.04 10.04
N ALA A 64 6.95 18.29 10.20
CA ALA A 64 5.85 18.66 11.06
C ALA A 64 6.27 18.54 12.54
N LYS A 65 6.14 19.60 13.31
CA LYS A 65 6.44 19.63 14.76
C LYS A 65 5.26 19.18 15.59
N SER A 66 4.09 19.12 14.99
CA SER A 66 2.84 18.70 15.61
C SER A 66 1.92 18.05 14.58
N ARG A 67 0.89 17.33 15.05
CA ARG A 67 -0.12 16.75 14.14
C ARG A 67 -0.90 17.79 13.35
N ALA A 68 -1.02 18.98 13.89
CA ALA A 68 -1.71 20.09 13.20
C ALA A 68 -0.93 20.62 11.99
N GLU A 69 0.39 20.38 11.96
CA GLU A 69 1.26 20.78 10.85
C GLU A 69 1.41 19.70 9.80
N GLU A 70 0.91 18.47 10.04
CA GLU A 70 0.96 17.38 9.08
C GLU A 70 0.13 17.72 7.85
N LEU A 71 0.70 17.55 6.66
CA LEU A 71 0.10 17.99 5.41
C LEU A 71 -0.76 16.89 4.80
N PRO A 72 -2.06 17.11 4.56
CA PRO A 72 -2.94 16.13 3.94
C PRO A 72 -2.48 15.85 2.51
N THR A 73 -2.59 14.59 2.09
CA THR A 73 -2.22 14.13 0.75
C THR A 73 -3.43 13.52 0.05
N PRO A 74 -4.33 14.34 -0.52
CA PRO A 74 -5.55 13.86 -1.17
C PRO A 74 -5.22 12.86 -2.29
N GLY A 75 -5.95 11.74 -2.31
CA GLY A 75 -5.76 10.68 -3.31
C GLY A 75 -4.66 9.67 -2.99
N LEU A 76 -3.79 9.95 -2.02
CA LEU A 76 -2.83 8.96 -1.54
C LEU A 76 -3.54 7.94 -0.65
N LYS A 77 -3.29 6.67 -0.92
CA LYS A 77 -3.85 5.55 -0.14
C LYS A 77 -2.74 4.70 0.46
N PHE A 78 -2.99 4.17 1.64
CA PHE A 78 -2.16 3.13 2.26
C PHE A 78 -3.00 1.87 2.46
N ARG A 79 -2.47 0.71 2.03
CA ARG A 79 -3.21 -0.56 2.00
C ARG A 79 -2.47 -1.65 2.74
N PHE A 80 -3.19 -2.38 3.59
CA PHE A 80 -2.71 -3.63 4.18
C PHE A 80 -3.44 -4.82 3.58
N VAL A 81 -2.74 -5.92 3.43
CA VAL A 81 -3.37 -7.20 3.12
C VAL A 81 -4.15 -7.66 4.35
N HIS A 82 -5.47 -7.72 4.23
CA HIS A 82 -6.36 -8.20 5.28
C HIS A 82 -6.61 -9.70 5.17
N ARG A 83 -6.88 -10.19 3.94
CA ARG A 83 -7.16 -11.61 3.65
C ARG A 83 -6.78 -11.95 2.23
N ILE A 84 -6.24 -13.16 2.03
CA ILE A 84 -5.99 -13.73 0.70
C ILE A 84 -6.81 -15.01 0.57
N VAL A 85 -7.55 -15.14 -0.53
CA VAL A 85 -8.36 -16.31 -0.85
C VAL A 85 -7.95 -16.86 -2.21
N ASP A 86 -7.64 -18.15 -2.29
CA ASP A 86 -7.44 -18.83 -3.57
C ASP A 86 -8.81 -19.03 -4.23
N ILE A 87 -9.02 -18.40 -5.38
CA ILE A 87 -10.25 -18.48 -6.18
C ILE A 87 -10.04 -19.24 -7.49
N THR A 88 -8.96 -19.98 -7.61
CA THR A 88 -8.60 -20.71 -8.83
C THR A 88 -9.70 -21.66 -9.27
N ASP A 89 -10.25 -22.45 -8.34
CA ASP A 89 -11.31 -23.41 -8.66
C ASP A 89 -12.60 -22.73 -9.09
N LEU A 90 -12.91 -21.56 -8.51
CA LEU A 90 -14.05 -20.75 -8.90
C LEU A 90 -13.93 -20.25 -10.34
N VAL A 91 -12.76 -19.71 -10.69
CA VAL A 91 -12.50 -19.24 -12.07
C VAL A 91 -12.57 -20.39 -13.06
N ASN A 92 -11.93 -21.52 -12.75
CA ASN A 92 -11.95 -22.72 -13.59
C ASN A 92 -13.39 -23.27 -13.78
N ALA A 93 -14.22 -23.22 -12.74
CA ALA A 93 -15.61 -23.62 -12.85
C ALA A 93 -16.39 -22.73 -13.82
N LYS A 94 -16.17 -21.40 -13.79
CA LYS A 94 -16.77 -20.45 -14.73
C LYS A 94 -16.31 -20.67 -16.19
N ILE A 95 -15.04 -21.01 -16.40
CA ILE A 95 -14.53 -21.38 -17.72
C ILE A 95 -15.20 -22.66 -18.22
N LYS A 96 -15.29 -23.70 -17.39
CA LYS A 96 -15.95 -24.96 -17.75
C LYS A 96 -17.45 -24.79 -18.04
N ALA A 97 -18.12 -23.88 -17.34
CA ALA A 97 -19.52 -23.55 -17.56
C ALA A 97 -19.76 -22.70 -18.83
N GLY A 98 -18.70 -22.23 -19.50
CA GLY A 98 -18.80 -21.36 -20.69
C GLY A 98 -19.19 -19.92 -20.37
N GLU A 99 -19.12 -19.50 -19.11
CA GLU A 99 -19.37 -18.11 -18.70
C GLU A 99 -18.23 -17.17 -19.10
N THR A 100 -17.03 -17.71 -19.24
CA THR A 100 -15.81 -17.01 -19.69
C THR A 100 -14.86 -17.99 -20.39
N ASP A 101 -13.77 -17.46 -20.94
CA ASP A 101 -12.66 -18.25 -21.49
C ASP A 101 -11.35 -17.90 -20.77
N GLU A 102 -10.28 -18.65 -21.03
CA GLU A 102 -8.98 -18.47 -20.38
C GLU A 102 -8.41 -17.05 -20.55
N TYR A 103 -8.61 -16.44 -21.71
CA TYR A 103 -8.10 -15.08 -21.99
C TYR A 103 -8.92 -14.02 -21.25
N LYS A 104 -10.25 -14.11 -21.31
CA LYS A 104 -11.15 -13.18 -20.64
C LYS A 104 -11.03 -13.27 -19.13
N ALA A 105 -10.81 -14.48 -18.59
CA ALA A 105 -10.63 -14.70 -17.16
C ALA A 105 -9.43 -13.95 -16.57
N MET A 106 -8.42 -13.59 -17.39
CA MET A 106 -7.28 -12.79 -16.96
C MET A 106 -7.50 -11.28 -17.09
N THR A 107 -8.60 -10.85 -17.66
CA THR A 107 -8.85 -9.42 -17.90
C THR A 107 -9.30 -8.69 -16.64
N ARG A 108 -8.93 -7.42 -16.53
CA ARG A 108 -9.35 -6.53 -15.42
C ARG A 108 -10.87 -6.44 -15.25
N PRO A 109 -11.68 -6.25 -16.32
CA PRO A 109 -13.13 -6.19 -16.19
C PRO A 109 -13.73 -7.45 -15.55
N PHE A 110 -13.32 -8.63 -16.00
CA PHE A 110 -13.80 -9.90 -15.45
C PHE A 110 -13.39 -10.06 -13.97
N LEU A 111 -12.10 -9.85 -13.67
CA LEU A 111 -11.57 -10.00 -12.32
C LEU A 111 -12.16 -8.98 -11.33
N ASN A 112 -12.38 -7.75 -11.76
CA ASN A 112 -13.01 -6.72 -10.92
C ASN A 112 -14.48 -7.07 -10.62
N GLN A 113 -15.20 -7.58 -11.61
CA GLN A 113 -16.58 -8.03 -11.40
C GLN A 113 -16.64 -9.21 -10.42
N LEU A 114 -15.79 -10.22 -10.65
CA LEU A 114 -15.72 -11.40 -9.77
C LEU A 114 -15.35 -11.00 -8.32
N ALA A 115 -14.38 -10.09 -8.15
CA ALA A 115 -13.99 -9.61 -6.84
C ALA A 115 -15.15 -8.95 -6.08
N LYS A 116 -15.97 -8.16 -6.77
CA LYS A 116 -17.17 -7.55 -6.18
C LYS A 116 -18.22 -8.60 -5.79
N GLU A 117 -18.48 -9.54 -6.68
CA GLU A 117 -19.45 -10.62 -6.42
C GLU A 117 -19.07 -11.46 -5.21
N GLU A 118 -17.78 -11.81 -5.09
CA GLU A 118 -17.30 -12.60 -3.96
C GLU A 118 -17.27 -11.79 -2.65
N MET A 119 -16.98 -10.49 -2.72
CA MET A 119 -17.09 -9.62 -1.54
C MET A 119 -18.53 -9.53 -1.04
N GLU A 120 -19.51 -9.41 -1.95
CA GLU A 120 -20.94 -9.38 -1.60
C GLU A 120 -21.43 -10.65 -0.91
N LYS A 121 -20.79 -11.79 -1.18
CA LYS A 121 -21.10 -13.08 -0.55
C LYS A 121 -20.31 -13.33 0.75
N SER A 122 -19.28 -12.53 1.00
CA SER A 122 -18.38 -12.73 2.13
C SER A 122 -18.86 -12.08 3.42
N ASP A 123 -18.25 -12.45 4.53
CA ASP A 123 -18.42 -11.82 5.84
C ASP A 123 -17.84 -10.39 5.91
N LEU A 124 -17.15 -9.96 4.86
CA LEU A 124 -16.58 -8.62 4.71
C LEU A 124 -17.53 -7.64 4.01
N LYS A 125 -18.68 -8.12 3.53
CA LYS A 125 -19.71 -7.27 2.93
C LYS A 125 -20.07 -6.10 3.84
N GLY A 126 -20.01 -4.88 3.27
CA GLY A 126 -20.39 -3.67 3.98
C GLY A 126 -19.41 -3.21 5.07
N LYS A 127 -18.30 -3.91 5.27
CA LYS A 127 -17.26 -3.44 6.20
C LYS A 127 -16.53 -2.24 5.58
N PRO A 128 -16.48 -1.08 6.26
CA PRO A 128 -15.83 0.11 5.74
C PRO A 128 -14.32 -0.10 5.60
N GLY A 129 -13.74 0.49 4.58
CA GLY A 129 -12.28 0.47 4.35
C GLY A 129 -11.73 -0.86 3.86
N ILE A 130 -12.57 -1.82 3.46
CA ILE A 130 -12.13 -3.06 2.82
C ILE A 130 -12.39 -2.98 1.32
N GLU A 131 -11.35 -3.20 0.52
CA GLU A 131 -11.43 -3.24 -0.95
C GLU A 131 -10.95 -4.60 -1.47
N PRO A 132 -11.73 -5.28 -2.34
CA PRO A 132 -11.33 -6.55 -2.95
C PRO A 132 -10.53 -6.30 -4.23
N LEU A 133 -9.53 -7.14 -4.49
CA LEU A 133 -8.77 -7.16 -5.73
C LEU A 133 -8.49 -8.60 -6.14
N ALA A 134 -9.00 -9.01 -7.30
CA ALA A 134 -8.67 -10.30 -7.89
C ALA A 134 -7.53 -10.16 -8.88
N LEU A 135 -6.55 -11.05 -8.80
CA LEU A 135 -5.35 -11.05 -9.65
C LEU A 135 -5.04 -12.45 -10.18
N PRO A 136 -4.62 -12.54 -11.47
CA PRO A 136 -4.07 -13.77 -12.00
C PRO A 136 -2.58 -13.87 -11.65
N PHE A 137 -2.14 -15.09 -11.38
CA PHE A 137 -0.74 -15.44 -11.14
C PHE A 137 -0.32 -16.58 -12.06
N TYR A 138 0.98 -16.68 -12.32
CA TYR A 138 1.56 -17.75 -13.12
C TYR A 138 0.86 -17.93 -14.46
N ALA A 139 0.69 -16.81 -15.21
CA ALA A 139 0.03 -16.79 -16.53
C ALA A 139 -1.40 -17.40 -16.52
N GLY A 140 -2.16 -17.17 -15.45
CA GLY A 140 -3.54 -17.66 -15.33
C GLY A 140 -3.68 -19.08 -14.76
N ASN A 141 -2.58 -19.70 -14.27
CA ASN A 141 -2.65 -20.99 -13.59
C ASN A 141 -3.18 -20.89 -12.16
N LYS A 142 -3.12 -19.70 -11.56
CA LYS A 142 -3.64 -19.40 -10.23
C LYS A 142 -4.35 -18.05 -10.22
N TYR A 143 -5.39 -17.97 -9.41
CA TYR A 143 -6.15 -16.75 -9.18
C TYR A 143 -6.32 -16.52 -7.69
N TYR A 144 -5.99 -15.32 -7.21
CA TYR A 144 -6.17 -14.94 -5.82
C TYR A 144 -7.07 -13.71 -5.72
N LEU A 145 -7.97 -13.77 -4.75
CA LEU A 145 -8.75 -12.63 -4.30
C LEU A 145 -8.12 -12.09 -3.01
N ILE A 146 -7.64 -10.85 -3.08
CA ILE A 146 -6.99 -10.17 -1.97
C ILE A 146 -7.94 -9.11 -1.45
N TYR A 147 -8.24 -9.17 -0.16
CA TYR A 147 -8.96 -8.12 0.54
C TYR A 147 -7.95 -7.19 1.21
N TYR A 148 -7.98 -5.91 0.85
CA TYR A 148 -7.13 -4.89 1.44
C TYR A 148 -7.90 -4.05 2.43
N LYS A 149 -7.31 -3.76 3.58
CA LYS A 149 -7.74 -2.66 4.43
C LYS A 149 -7.08 -1.39 3.91
N VAL A 150 -7.89 -0.40 3.55
CA VAL A 150 -7.46 0.83 2.86
C VAL A 150 -7.66 2.03 3.77
N TYR A 151 -6.61 2.81 3.93
CA TYR A 151 -6.61 4.11 4.60
C TYR A 151 -6.49 5.20 3.55
N THR A 152 -7.36 6.19 3.61
CA THR A 152 -7.46 7.29 2.64
C THR A 152 -7.07 8.65 3.22
N ASP A 153 -7.06 8.81 4.54
CA ASP A 153 -6.48 9.98 5.21
C ASP A 153 -5.03 9.67 5.54
N VAL A 154 -4.15 10.00 4.61
CA VAL A 154 -2.70 9.88 4.73
C VAL A 154 -2.11 11.27 4.71
N ARG A 155 -1.25 11.58 5.68
CA ARG A 155 -0.66 12.92 5.80
C ARG A 155 0.86 12.84 5.82
N MET A 156 1.51 13.80 5.18
CA MET A 156 2.95 13.92 5.18
C MET A 156 3.44 14.49 6.51
N VAL A 157 4.35 13.78 7.15
CA VAL A 157 4.93 14.15 8.44
C VAL A 157 6.32 14.74 8.28
N ALA A 158 7.14 14.10 7.45
CA ALA A 158 8.52 14.53 7.25
C ALA A 158 9.09 14.03 5.91
N ALA A 159 9.94 14.84 5.34
CA ALA A 159 10.79 14.47 4.22
C ALA A 159 12.10 15.26 4.28
N PRO A 160 13.28 14.64 4.14
CA PRO A 160 14.52 15.36 4.02
C PRO A 160 14.56 16.14 2.70
N PRO A 161 15.47 17.13 2.58
CA PRO A 161 15.77 17.76 1.30
C PRO A 161 16.08 16.74 0.21
N SER A 162 15.66 16.99 -1.03
CA SER A 162 15.89 16.07 -2.15
C SER A 162 17.37 15.81 -2.41
N SER A 163 18.26 16.76 -2.07
CA SER A 163 19.70 16.58 -2.15
C SER A 163 20.23 15.45 -1.25
N VAL A 164 19.51 15.13 -0.16
CA VAL A 164 19.83 14.04 0.76
C VAL A 164 18.94 12.82 0.46
N GLY A 165 17.65 13.04 0.17
CA GLY A 165 16.66 11.98 -0.07
C GLY A 165 16.77 11.32 -1.44
N LYS A 166 17.31 12.03 -2.44
CA LYS A 166 17.45 11.50 -3.80
C LYS A 166 18.50 10.40 -3.83
N PHE A 167 18.05 9.20 -4.16
CA PHE A 167 18.95 8.08 -4.39
C PHE A 167 19.57 8.17 -5.78
N GLY A 168 20.88 8.46 -5.83
CA GLY A 168 21.64 8.56 -7.06
C GLY A 168 21.42 9.86 -7.82
N GLY A 169 22.38 10.76 -7.81
CA GLY A 169 22.57 11.75 -8.87
C GLY A 169 22.82 11.00 -10.18
N GLU A 170 22.39 11.55 -11.28
CA GLU A 170 22.22 10.93 -12.59
C GLU A 170 23.42 10.16 -13.18
N THR A 171 24.60 10.21 -12.61
CA THR A 171 25.79 9.67 -13.28
C THR A 171 26.51 8.54 -12.58
N ASP A 172 26.35 8.35 -11.25
CA ASP A 172 27.07 7.26 -10.60
C ASP A 172 26.41 6.77 -9.32
N ASN A 173 25.73 5.64 -9.44
CA ASN A 173 25.26 4.84 -8.30
C ASN A 173 26.43 4.37 -7.40
N TRP A 174 27.67 4.74 -7.68
CA TRP A 174 28.89 4.21 -7.08
C TRP A 174 29.82 5.27 -6.48
N MET A 175 29.36 6.52 -6.32
CA MET A 175 30.16 7.51 -5.60
C MET A 175 30.33 7.15 -4.13
N TRP A 176 31.55 7.04 -3.69
CA TRP A 176 31.95 6.87 -2.30
C TRP A 176 32.60 8.16 -1.77
N PRO A 177 32.32 8.59 -0.53
CA PRO A 177 31.32 8.07 0.41
C PRO A 177 29.88 8.46 0.04
N ARG A 178 28.93 7.59 0.37
CA ARG A 178 27.50 7.79 0.13
C ARG A 178 26.78 8.14 1.41
N HIS A 179 26.20 9.32 1.45
CA HIS A 179 25.34 9.77 2.53
C HIS A 179 23.98 10.12 1.93
N THR A 180 23.12 9.11 1.73
CA THR A 180 21.76 9.33 1.26
C THR A 180 20.77 8.92 2.33
N GLY A 181 19.77 9.77 2.57
CA GLY A 181 18.62 9.48 3.42
C GLY A 181 17.37 9.33 2.55
N ASP A 182 17.27 8.26 1.74
CA ASP A 182 16.10 7.98 0.91
C ASP A 182 14.93 7.53 1.78
N PHE A 183 14.36 8.46 2.54
CA PHE A 183 13.18 8.22 3.35
C PHE A 183 12.18 9.36 3.28
N SER A 184 10.93 9.05 3.55
CA SER A 184 9.88 10.00 3.89
C SER A 184 8.93 9.38 4.92
N MET A 185 8.26 10.23 5.68
CA MET A 185 7.37 9.79 6.75
C MET A 185 5.97 10.35 6.52
N PHE A 186 5.00 9.48 6.69
CA PHE A 186 3.58 9.80 6.59
C PHE A 186 2.84 9.26 7.80
N ARG A 187 1.58 9.62 7.97
CA ARG A 187 0.71 9.08 9.00
C ARG A 187 -0.66 8.76 8.44
N ILE A 188 -1.20 7.61 8.84
CA ILE A 188 -2.60 7.23 8.58
C ILE A 188 -3.48 7.62 9.77
N TYR A 189 -4.72 8.02 9.46
CA TYR A 189 -5.76 8.42 10.40
C TYR A 189 -7.01 7.57 10.27
#